data_7899f96a41ce57cf4a1a45a79f912f65
#
_entry.id   7899f96a41ce57cf4a1a45a79f912f65
#
_cell.length_a   1.000
_cell.length_b   1.000
_cell.length_c   1.000
_cell.angle_alpha   90.00
_cell.angle_beta   90.00
_cell.angle_gamma   90.00
#
_symmetry.space_group_name_H-M   'P 1'
#
loop_
_entity.id
_entity.type
_entity.pdbx_description
1 polymer ?
#
loop_
_entity_poly.entity_id
_entity_poly.type
_entity_poly.pdbx_seq_one_letter_code
_entity_poly.pdbx_strand_id
1 'polypeptide(L)'
;MSNPFRERLDKGQVCAGVLTSMPSTNMAQMLSNSGFDWLFIDMEHGAIDIASCYNMITATSGSACSPVVRVMEPSIAFTKPVLDSGAMGVIFPMITSKETAEAAVAAVKYPPAGKRGWGPFYAPMRWQKKDSIEYYKSSDDIVIISLIEHIDAINNLSLIHISEPTRRLV
;
A
#
# COMPACT_ATOMS: atom_id res chain seq x y z
N MET A 1 7.08 -15.02 -1.12
CA MET A 1 5.73 -15.00 -0.52
C MET A 1 4.96 -13.93 -1.27
N SER A 2 3.81 -14.24 -1.79
CA SER A 2 2.91 -13.27 -2.43
C SER A 2 2.32 -12.35 -1.35
N ASN A 3 1.58 -11.33 -1.76
CA ASN A 3 0.86 -10.43 -0.86
C ASN A 3 -0.44 -11.12 -0.38
N PRO A 4 -0.55 -11.58 0.90
CA PRO A 4 -1.73 -12.32 1.35
C PRO A 4 -3.02 -11.52 1.24
N PHE A 5 -2.97 -10.21 1.49
CA PHE A 5 -4.13 -9.33 1.37
C PHE A 5 -4.60 -9.26 -0.10
N ARG A 6 -3.68 -9.11 -1.06
CA ARG A 6 -3.99 -9.10 -2.48
C ARG A 6 -4.63 -10.42 -2.93
N GLU A 7 -4.09 -11.56 -2.49
CA GLU A 7 -4.64 -12.88 -2.84
C GLU A 7 -6.07 -13.06 -2.35
N ARG A 8 -6.40 -12.56 -1.15
CA ARG A 8 -7.77 -12.63 -0.62
C ARG A 8 -8.72 -11.73 -1.41
N LEU A 9 -8.29 -10.52 -1.76
CA LEU A 9 -9.07 -9.62 -2.61
C LEU A 9 -9.35 -10.23 -3.99
N ASP A 10 -8.34 -10.84 -4.62
CA ASP A 10 -8.50 -11.49 -5.93
C ASP A 10 -9.47 -12.68 -5.90
N LYS A 11 -9.65 -13.30 -4.72
CA LYS A 11 -10.64 -14.39 -4.48
C LYS A 11 -12.02 -13.87 -4.05
N GLY A 12 -12.23 -12.55 -3.99
CA GLY A 12 -13.47 -11.95 -3.53
C GLY A 12 -13.78 -12.21 -2.05
N GLN A 13 -12.77 -12.49 -1.23
CA GLN A 13 -12.93 -12.75 0.21
C GLN A 13 -13.08 -11.45 1.00
N VAL A 14 -13.89 -11.49 2.04
CA VAL A 14 -13.95 -10.41 3.03
C VAL A 14 -12.61 -10.35 3.78
N CYS A 15 -12.06 -9.15 3.90
CA CYS A 15 -10.80 -8.91 4.60
C CYS A 15 -11.03 -7.96 5.77
N ALA A 16 -10.60 -8.37 6.95
CA ALA A 16 -10.64 -7.53 8.15
C ALA A 16 -9.31 -6.81 8.35
N GLY A 17 -9.34 -5.50 8.50
CA GLY A 17 -8.16 -4.68 8.79
C GLY A 17 -8.30 -3.91 10.10
N VAL A 18 -7.17 -3.45 10.62
CA VAL A 18 -7.13 -2.59 11.81
C VAL A 18 -6.25 -1.38 11.55
N LEU A 19 -6.72 -0.20 11.96
CA LEU A 19 -6.01 1.07 11.81
C LEU A 19 -5.19 1.39 13.06
N THR A 20 -3.97 1.88 12.85
CA THR A 20 -3.16 2.51 13.89
C THR A 20 -2.56 3.83 13.43
N SER A 21 -2.70 4.87 14.24
CA SER A 21 -2.07 6.19 14.09
C SER A 21 -0.95 6.43 15.11
N MET A 22 -0.65 5.42 15.96
CA MET A 22 0.40 5.50 16.97
C MET A 22 1.73 4.94 16.45
N PRO A 23 2.86 5.65 16.59
CA PRO A 23 4.17 5.20 16.14
C PRO A 23 4.75 4.14 17.10
N SER A 24 4.14 2.96 17.14
CA SER A 24 4.49 1.87 18.05
C SER A 24 4.75 0.56 17.33
N THR A 25 6.01 0.13 17.31
CA THR A 25 6.45 -1.17 16.78
C THR A 25 5.78 -2.32 17.52
N ASN A 26 5.66 -2.22 18.86
CA ASN A 26 5.02 -3.26 19.67
C ASN A 26 3.53 -3.40 19.34
N MET A 27 2.83 -2.28 19.15
CA MET A 27 1.44 -2.29 18.72
C MET A 27 1.28 -2.95 17.35
N ALA A 28 2.13 -2.58 16.39
CA ALA A 28 2.11 -3.18 15.06
C ALA A 28 2.34 -4.70 15.11
N GLN A 29 3.28 -5.17 15.94
CA GLN A 29 3.54 -6.60 16.15
C GLN A 29 2.33 -7.32 16.77
N MET A 30 1.72 -6.75 17.81
CA MET A 30 0.54 -7.32 18.45
C MET A 30 -0.63 -7.41 17.48
N LEU A 31 -0.95 -6.32 16.78
CA LEU A 31 -2.07 -6.27 15.84
C LEU A 31 -1.87 -7.23 14.67
N SER A 32 -0.65 -7.34 14.12
CA SER A 32 -0.37 -8.24 13.00
C SER A 32 -0.47 -9.72 13.34
N ASN A 33 -0.41 -10.08 14.64
CA ASN A 33 -0.57 -11.45 15.15
C ASN A 33 -1.96 -11.71 15.75
N SER A 34 -2.89 -10.74 15.68
CA SER A 34 -4.24 -10.85 16.24
C SER A 34 -5.30 -11.36 15.25
N GLY A 35 -4.88 -11.84 14.06
CA GLY A 35 -5.78 -12.44 13.07
C GLY A 35 -6.35 -11.47 12.04
N PHE A 36 -5.89 -10.22 12.00
CA PHE A 36 -6.26 -9.27 10.93
C PHE A 36 -5.54 -9.62 9.62
N ASP A 37 -6.23 -9.40 8.49
CA ASP A 37 -5.67 -9.63 7.15
C ASP A 37 -4.70 -8.52 6.72
N TRP A 38 -4.93 -7.30 7.23
CA TRP A 38 -4.10 -6.16 6.92
C TRP A 38 -4.03 -5.14 8.06
N LEU A 39 -2.88 -4.48 8.18
CA LEU A 39 -2.61 -3.42 9.14
C LEU A 39 -2.57 -2.08 8.41
N PHE A 40 -3.48 -1.18 8.73
CA PHE A 40 -3.51 0.18 8.22
C PHE A 40 -2.60 1.08 9.09
N ILE A 41 -1.46 1.47 8.54
CA ILE A 41 -0.51 2.40 9.16
C ILE A 41 -0.78 3.80 8.62
N ASP A 42 -1.18 4.71 9.49
CA ASP A 42 -1.66 6.04 9.11
C ASP A 42 -0.57 7.11 9.27
N MET A 43 0.06 7.52 8.16
CA MET A 43 1.03 8.61 8.14
C MET A 43 0.39 9.98 7.83
N GLU A 44 -0.89 10.03 7.45
CA GLU A 44 -1.57 11.29 7.15
C GLU A 44 -2.05 11.99 8.43
N HIS A 45 -2.81 11.27 9.28
CA HIS A 45 -3.39 11.81 10.51
C HIS A 45 -2.72 11.28 11.79
N GLY A 46 -1.68 10.46 11.64
CA GLY A 46 -0.89 9.94 12.75
C GLY A 46 0.45 10.66 12.91
N ALA A 47 1.06 10.57 14.09
CA ALA A 47 2.41 11.06 14.35
C ALA A 47 3.48 10.04 13.89
N ILE A 48 3.28 9.41 12.74
CA ILE A 48 4.13 8.34 12.21
C ILE A 48 5.03 8.91 11.11
N ASP A 49 6.32 9.01 11.38
CA ASP A 49 7.34 9.34 10.39
C ASP A 49 7.81 8.09 9.62
N ILE A 50 8.65 8.28 8.60
CA ILE A 50 9.12 7.17 7.76
C ILE A 50 9.96 6.15 8.54
N ALA A 51 10.71 6.55 9.56
CA ALA A 51 11.51 5.64 10.37
C ALA A 51 10.62 4.77 11.26
N SER A 52 9.61 5.38 11.88
CA SER A 52 8.59 4.67 12.65
C SER A 52 7.77 3.72 11.76
N CYS A 53 7.37 4.19 10.59
CA CYS A 53 6.66 3.38 9.60
C CYS A 53 7.46 2.15 9.18
N TYR A 54 8.76 2.32 8.88
CA TYR A 54 9.67 1.20 8.57
C TYR A 54 9.70 0.17 9.69
N ASN A 55 9.86 0.61 10.94
CA ASN A 55 9.88 -0.29 12.10
C ASN A 55 8.56 -1.03 12.28
N MET A 56 7.43 -0.35 12.07
CA MET A 56 6.10 -0.95 12.14
C MET A 56 5.88 -1.98 11.02
N ILE A 57 6.29 -1.68 9.78
CA ILE A 57 6.27 -2.63 8.66
C ILE A 57 7.11 -3.86 8.99
N THR A 58 8.33 -3.65 9.51
CA THR A 58 9.23 -4.73 9.90
C THR A 58 8.62 -5.63 10.97
N ALA A 59 7.90 -5.05 11.93
CA ALA A 59 7.23 -5.79 13.00
C ALA A 59 6.11 -6.73 12.51
N THR A 60 5.58 -6.54 11.30
CA THR A 60 4.61 -7.46 10.68
C THR A 60 5.28 -8.68 10.03
N SER A 61 6.61 -8.73 9.98
CA SER A 61 7.34 -9.83 9.32
C SER A 61 7.04 -11.18 9.99
N GLY A 62 6.79 -12.19 9.17
CA GLY A 62 6.42 -13.53 9.65
C GLY A 62 4.93 -13.73 9.91
N SER A 63 4.12 -12.67 9.96
CA SER A 63 2.66 -12.77 10.02
C SER A 63 2.03 -12.84 8.63
N ALA A 64 0.76 -13.27 8.56
CA ALA A 64 -0.05 -13.20 7.34
C ALA A 64 -0.69 -11.81 7.13
N CYS A 65 -0.56 -10.89 8.10
CA CYS A 65 -1.11 -9.55 8.06
C CYS A 65 -0.27 -8.65 7.16
N SER A 66 -0.87 -8.09 6.12
CA SER A 66 -0.18 -7.23 5.15
C SER A 66 -0.12 -5.79 5.65
N PRO A 67 1.08 -5.15 5.76
CA PRO A 67 1.18 -3.74 6.08
C PRO A 67 0.76 -2.87 4.89
N VAL A 68 -0.25 -2.02 5.11
CA VAL A 68 -0.79 -1.07 4.15
C VAL A 68 -0.66 0.32 4.73
N VAL A 69 -0.06 1.23 4.00
CA VAL A 69 0.30 2.57 4.52
C VAL A 69 -0.53 3.64 3.84
N ARG A 70 -1.20 4.50 4.63
CA ARG A 70 -1.77 5.73 4.12
C ARG A 70 -0.69 6.80 4.09
N VAL A 71 -0.41 7.30 2.89
CA VAL A 71 0.53 8.41 2.65
C VAL A 71 -0.20 9.74 2.67
N MET A 72 0.55 10.86 2.77
CA MET A 72 -0.03 12.19 2.88
C MET A 72 -0.68 12.69 1.58
N GLU A 73 -0.16 12.25 0.42
CA GLU A 73 -0.65 12.64 -0.91
C GLU A 73 -0.22 11.62 -1.99
N PRO A 74 -0.86 11.60 -3.16
CA PRO A 74 -0.53 10.70 -4.26
C PRO A 74 0.73 11.17 -5.02
N SER A 75 1.89 11.14 -4.37
CA SER A 75 3.18 11.51 -4.97
C SER A 75 4.23 10.43 -4.81
N ILE A 76 5.23 10.43 -5.69
CA ILE A 76 6.38 9.51 -5.64
C ILE A 76 7.20 9.75 -4.36
N ALA A 77 7.28 11.01 -3.91
CA ALA A 77 8.07 11.38 -2.74
C ALA A 77 7.61 10.68 -1.46
N PHE A 78 6.30 10.55 -1.25
CA PHE A 78 5.73 9.85 -0.11
C PHE A 78 5.56 8.34 -0.34
N THR A 79 5.25 7.93 -1.57
CA THR A 79 4.96 6.53 -1.90
C THR A 79 6.22 5.66 -1.95
N LYS A 80 7.30 6.14 -2.59
CA LYS A 80 8.52 5.35 -2.78
C LYS A 80 9.14 4.88 -1.46
N PRO A 81 9.34 5.74 -0.42
CA PRO A 81 9.98 5.31 0.82
C PRO A 81 9.21 4.20 1.55
N VAL A 82 7.89 4.27 1.59
CA VAL A 82 7.07 3.25 2.27
C VAL A 82 7.09 1.91 1.52
N LEU A 83 7.06 1.95 0.17
CA LEU A 83 7.17 0.74 -0.64
C LEU A 83 8.56 0.11 -0.57
N ASP A 84 9.63 0.91 -0.54
CA ASP A 84 11.01 0.43 -0.39
C ASP A 84 11.26 -0.13 1.02
N SER A 85 10.48 0.30 2.01
CA SER A 85 10.42 -0.29 3.36
C SER A 85 9.68 -1.63 3.42
N GLY A 86 8.89 -1.97 2.40
CA GLY A 86 8.19 -3.25 2.31
C GLY A 86 6.69 -3.18 2.58
N ALA A 87 6.05 -2.02 2.47
CA ALA A 87 4.59 -1.93 2.45
C ALA A 87 4.02 -2.80 1.32
N MET A 88 2.94 -3.51 1.60
CA MET A 88 2.24 -4.39 0.66
C MET A 88 1.01 -3.72 0.04
N GLY A 89 0.68 -2.51 0.49
CA GLY A 89 -0.33 -1.67 -0.11
C GLY A 89 -0.11 -0.21 0.27
N VAL A 90 -0.72 0.68 -0.52
CA VAL A 90 -0.72 2.13 -0.28
C VAL A 90 -2.15 2.65 -0.37
N ILE A 91 -2.53 3.46 0.60
CA ILE A 91 -3.79 4.18 0.63
C ILE A 91 -3.50 5.64 0.28
N PHE A 92 -4.20 6.13 -0.73
CA PHE A 92 -4.09 7.50 -1.18
C PHE A 92 -5.31 8.30 -0.76
N PRO A 93 -5.14 9.35 0.06
CA PRO A 93 -6.22 10.26 0.41
C PRO A 93 -6.58 11.17 -0.75
N MET A 94 -7.76 11.79 -0.69
CA MET A 94 -8.20 12.88 -1.56
C MET A 94 -8.08 12.60 -3.07
N ILE A 95 -8.38 11.38 -3.50
CA ILE A 95 -8.44 11.07 -4.94
C ILE A 95 -9.75 11.66 -5.50
N THR A 96 -9.64 12.82 -6.15
CA THR A 96 -10.79 13.62 -6.61
C THR A 96 -10.95 13.66 -8.13
N SER A 97 -9.95 13.21 -8.88
CA SER A 97 -9.95 13.26 -10.34
C SER A 97 -9.21 12.07 -10.97
N LYS A 98 -9.38 11.94 -12.28
CA LYS A 98 -8.61 10.97 -13.09
C LYS A 98 -7.10 11.18 -12.93
N GLU A 99 -6.65 12.43 -13.00
CA GLU A 99 -5.24 12.79 -12.94
C GLU A 99 -4.62 12.40 -11.58
N THR A 100 -5.35 12.60 -10.46
CA THR A 100 -4.88 12.18 -9.14
C THR A 100 -4.85 10.66 -9.00
N ALA A 101 -5.81 9.94 -9.60
CA ALA A 101 -5.81 8.48 -9.63
C ALA A 101 -4.64 7.93 -10.46
N GLU A 102 -4.40 8.48 -11.65
CA GLU A 102 -3.25 8.11 -12.51
C GLU A 102 -1.91 8.41 -11.81
N ALA A 103 -1.81 9.53 -11.10
CA ALA A 103 -0.62 9.87 -10.32
C ALA A 103 -0.37 8.84 -9.20
N ALA A 104 -1.41 8.41 -8.50
CA ALA A 104 -1.34 7.38 -7.47
C ALA A 104 -0.82 6.05 -8.03
N VAL A 105 -1.38 5.58 -9.15
CA VAL A 105 -0.91 4.35 -9.82
C VAL A 105 0.53 4.49 -10.29
N ALA A 106 0.87 5.61 -10.93
CA ALA A 106 2.22 5.86 -11.44
C ALA A 106 3.28 5.93 -10.33
N ALA A 107 2.91 6.38 -9.13
CA ALA A 107 3.82 6.43 -7.99
C ALA A 107 4.15 5.03 -7.42
N VAL A 108 3.24 4.06 -7.58
CA VAL A 108 3.41 2.68 -7.08
C VAL A 108 4.16 1.80 -8.07
N LYS A 109 3.85 1.93 -9.36
CA LYS A 109 4.35 1.05 -10.41
C LYS A 109 5.72 1.47 -10.93
N TYR A 110 6.54 0.47 -11.28
CA TYR A 110 7.80 0.69 -12.00
C TYR A 110 7.56 0.99 -13.49
N PRO A 111 8.50 1.66 -14.19
CA PRO A 111 8.42 1.78 -15.64
C PRO A 111 8.33 0.41 -16.35
N PRO A 112 7.57 0.27 -17.48
CA PRO A 112 6.89 1.36 -18.19
C PRO A 112 5.49 1.72 -17.63
N ALA A 113 4.93 0.93 -16.71
CA ALA A 113 3.57 1.11 -16.19
C ALA A 113 3.44 2.29 -15.20
N GLY A 114 4.56 2.78 -14.67
CA GLY A 114 4.59 3.88 -13.71
C GLY A 114 5.91 4.63 -13.71
N LYS A 115 6.16 5.38 -12.63
CA LYS A 115 7.31 6.29 -12.48
C LYS A 115 8.12 6.02 -11.21
N ARG A 116 7.85 4.94 -10.46
CA ARG A 116 8.58 4.59 -9.25
C ARG A 116 10.06 4.36 -9.57
N GLY A 117 10.97 5.06 -8.86
CA GLY A 117 12.41 4.83 -8.96
C GLY A 117 12.82 3.50 -8.32
N TRP A 118 13.82 2.84 -8.89
CA TRP A 118 14.38 1.59 -8.37
C TRP A 118 15.35 1.86 -7.21
N GLY A 119 15.15 1.19 -6.08
CA GLY A 119 16.00 1.29 -4.88
C GLY A 119 15.51 0.48 -3.69
N PRO A 120 14.89 -0.70 -3.91
CA PRO A 120 14.28 -1.46 -2.84
C PRO A 120 15.32 -2.31 -2.10
N PHE A 121 15.91 -1.80 -1.01
CA PHE A 121 16.86 -2.57 -0.20
C PHE A 121 16.17 -3.46 0.84
N TYR A 122 15.07 -3.00 1.45
CA TYR A 122 14.40 -3.69 2.56
C TYR A 122 13.19 -4.53 2.13
N ALA A 123 12.41 -4.04 1.18
CA ALA A 123 11.22 -4.72 0.70
C ALA A 123 11.47 -6.16 0.17
N PRO A 124 12.56 -6.46 -0.56
CA PRO A 124 12.86 -7.84 -0.97
C PRO A 124 13.01 -8.79 0.21
N MET A 125 13.62 -8.35 1.31
CA MET A 125 13.76 -9.16 2.53
C MET A 125 12.40 -9.39 3.18
N ARG A 126 11.56 -8.34 3.28
CA ARG A 126 10.20 -8.45 3.81
C ARG A 126 9.35 -9.42 2.99
N TRP A 127 9.47 -9.39 1.66
CA TRP A 127 8.72 -10.26 0.74
C TRP A 127 9.42 -11.60 0.48
N GLN A 128 10.59 -11.82 1.07
CA GLN A 128 11.40 -13.04 0.87
C GLN A 128 11.74 -13.29 -0.61
N LYS A 129 11.94 -12.22 -1.37
CA LYS A 129 12.37 -12.30 -2.77
C LYS A 129 13.88 -12.42 -2.86
N LYS A 130 14.36 -13.35 -3.68
CA LYS A 130 15.78 -13.72 -3.75
C LYS A 130 16.57 -12.86 -4.73
N ASP A 131 15.92 -12.34 -5.75
CA ASP A 131 16.56 -11.51 -6.77
C ASP A 131 15.72 -10.30 -7.20
N SER A 132 16.35 -9.40 -7.92
CA SER A 132 15.73 -8.15 -8.38
C SER A 132 14.60 -8.37 -9.38
N ILE A 133 14.67 -9.38 -10.22
CA ILE A 133 13.64 -9.69 -11.22
C ILE A 133 12.41 -10.24 -10.54
N GLU A 134 12.59 -11.14 -9.59
CA GLU A 134 11.50 -11.69 -8.77
C GLU A 134 10.79 -10.59 -8.00
N TYR A 135 11.55 -9.69 -7.38
CA TYR A 135 10.97 -8.55 -6.67
C TYR A 135 10.24 -7.60 -7.62
N TYR A 136 10.84 -7.24 -8.77
CA TYR A 136 10.22 -6.36 -9.76
C TYR A 136 8.82 -6.89 -10.18
N LYS A 137 8.72 -8.16 -10.52
CA LYS A 137 7.46 -8.81 -10.90
C LYS A 137 6.43 -8.78 -9.75
N SER A 138 6.87 -8.92 -8.50
CA SER A 138 5.97 -8.88 -7.35
C SER A 138 5.43 -7.49 -7.03
N SER A 139 5.96 -6.43 -7.65
CA SER A 139 5.41 -5.08 -7.49
C SER A 139 3.98 -4.92 -8.03
N ASP A 140 3.54 -5.84 -8.89
CA ASP A 140 2.16 -5.89 -9.36
C ASP A 140 1.16 -6.40 -8.31
N ASP A 141 1.66 -7.07 -7.26
CA ASP A 141 0.85 -7.54 -6.14
C ASP A 141 0.58 -6.45 -5.09
N ILE A 142 1.16 -5.25 -5.24
CA ILE A 142 0.91 -4.13 -4.32
C ILE A 142 -0.54 -3.67 -4.47
N VAL A 143 -1.25 -3.60 -3.34
CA VAL A 143 -2.63 -3.10 -3.31
C VAL A 143 -2.63 -1.58 -3.32
N ILE A 144 -3.40 -0.99 -4.23
CA ILE A 144 -3.63 0.46 -4.32
C ILE A 144 -5.05 0.73 -3.87
N ILE A 145 -5.21 1.59 -2.86
CA ILE A 145 -6.51 1.98 -2.31
C ILE A 145 -6.68 3.48 -2.48
N SER A 146 -7.74 3.90 -3.16
CA SER A 146 -8.12 5.30 -3.34
C SER A 146 -9.24 5.66 -2.36
N LEU A 147 -9.06 6.69 -1.54
CA LEU A 147 -10.14 7.19 -0.68
C LEU A 147 -11.03 8.15 -1.46
N ILE A 148 -12.32 7.82 -1.49
CA ILE A 148 -13.37 8.65 -2.09
C ILE A 148 -14.05 9.42 -0.95
N GLU A 149 -13.48 10.55 -0.61
CA GLU A 149 -13.83 11.32 0.59
C GLU A 149 -14.14 12.81 0.31
N HIS A 150 -14.26 13.19 -0.97
CA HIS A 150 -14.63 14.53 -1.41
C HIS A 150 -15.75 14.49 -2.45
N ILE A 151 -16.59 15.53 -2.50
CA ILE A 151 -17.71 15.59 -3.46
C ILE A 151 -17.25 15.51 -4.92
N ASP A 152 -16.09 16.07 -5.24
CA ASP A 152 -15.54 16.01 -6.59
C ASP A 152 -15.14 14.58 -6.98
N ALA A 153 -14.70 13.75 -6.02
CA ALA A 153 -14.44 12.34 -6.26
C ALA A 153 -15.71 11.59 -6.68
N ILE A 154 -16.83 11.88 -6.01
CA ILE A 154 -18.14 11.29 -6.35
C ILE A 154 -18.56 11.70 -7.75
N ASN A 155 -18.43 12.99 -8.09
CA ASN A 155 -18.78 13.54 -9.41
C ASN A 155 -17.90 12.97 -10.53
N ASN A 156 -16.66 12.61 -10.24
CA ASN A 156 -15.67 12.07 -11.18
C ASN A 156 -15.48 10.55 -11.08
N LEU A 157 -16.30 9.84 -10.32
CA LEU A 157 -16.09 8.43 -9.99
C LEU A 157 -15.92 7.53 -11.21
N SER A 158 -16.68 7.76 -12.29
CA SER A 158 -16.56 7.00 -13.53
C SER A 158 -15.20 7.17 -14.21
N LEU A 159 -14.63 8.39 -14.16
CA LEU A 159 -13.31 8.69 -14.73
C LEU A 159 -12.18 8.12 -13.87
N ILE A 160 -12.32 8.17 -12.56
CA ILE A 160 -11.38 7.57 -11.60
C ILE A 160 -11.34 6.05 -11.81
N HIS A 161 -12.49 5.41 -11.95
CA HIS A 161 -12.59 3.95 -12.14
C HIS A 161 -11.98 3.47 -13.48
N ILE A 162 -12.08 4.26 -14.54
CA ILE A 162 -11.51 3.92 -15.86
C ILE A 162 -9.99 4.10 -15.89
N SER A 163 -9.44 5.04 -15.09
CA SER A 163 -8.02 5.34 -15.09
C SER A 163 -7.15 4.30 -14.38
N GLU A 164 -7.75 3.40 -13.60
CA GLU A 164 -7.06 2.27 -13.01
C GLU A 164 -7.19 1.05 -13.94
N PRO A 165 -6.08 0.52 -14.51
CA PRO A 165 -6.11 -0.80 -15.15
C PRO A 165 -6.23 -1.88 -14.07
N THR A 166 -7.32 -1.87 -13.35
CA THR A 166 -7.59 -2.79 -12.27
C THR A 166 -8.31 -4.02 -12.82
N ARG A 167 -7.78 -5.18 -12.47
CA ARG A 167 -8.63 -6.37 -12.36
C ARG A 167 -9.82 -5.98 -11.49
N ARG A 168 -11.03 -6.14 -12.06
CA ARG A 168 -12.31 -5.77 -11.45
C ARG A 168 -12.31 -6.05 -9.95
N LEU A 169 -12.49 -5.00 -9.15
CA LEU A 169 -13.18 -5.13 -7.88
C LEU A 169 -14.66 -5.34 -8.24
N VAL A 170 -15.17 -6.50 -7.96
CA VAL A 170 -16.59 -6.83 -8.03
C VAL A 170 -17.22 -6.40 -6.72
#